data_da070408ebd812274ff4e0ae31408db3
#
_entry.id   da070408ebd812274ff4e0ae31408db3
#
_cell.length_a   1.000
_cell.length_b   1.000
_cell.length_c   1.000
_cell.angle_alpha   90.00
_cell.angle_beta   90.00
_cell.angle_gamma   90.00
#
_symmetry.space_group_name_H-M   'P 1'
#
loop_
_entity.id
_entity.type
_entity.pdbx_description
1 polymer ?
#
loop_
_entity_poly.entity_id
_entity_poly.type
_entity_poly.pdbx_seq_one_letter_code
_entity_poly.pdbx_strand_id
1 'polypeptide(L)' 'MEFCSWLKELIQEVTKLRKEKNISQNKLAELTGNKQQAISRMEKNEHSPSLKLFCNMVNALGYDIKLVKQNV' A
#
# COMPACT_ATOMS: atom_id res chain seq x y z
N MET A 1 -1.90 19.13 -3.22
CA MET A 1 -2.04 18.32 -4.43
C MET A 1 -2.91 17.11 -4.16
N GLU A 2 -3.87 16.86 -4.98
CA GLU A 2 -4.78 15.76 -4.76
C GLU A 2 -4.18 14.43 -5.20
N PHE A 3 -4.61 13.37 -4.54
CA PHE A 3 -4.29 12.01 -4.99
C PHE A 3 -4.91 11.75 -6.35
N CYS A 4 -4.18 11.06 -7.20
CA CYS A 4 -4.75 10.54 -8.43
C CYS A 4 -5.75 9.44 -8.10
N SER A 5 -6.82 9.34 -8.89
CA SER A 5 -7.85 8.33 -8.66
C SER A 5 -7.26 6.91 -8.64
N TRP A 6 -6.36 6.62 -9.58
CA TRP A 6 -5.77 5.29 -9.66
C TRP A 6 -4.92 4.96 -8.43
N LEU A 7 -4.30 5.98 -7.81
CA LEU A 7 -3.51 5.75 -6.60
C LEU A 7 -4.42 5.39 -5.43
N LYS A 8 -5.56 6.07 -5.31
CA LYS A 8 -6.54 5.73 -4.27
C LYS A 8 -7.04 4.30 -4.44
N GLU A 9 -7.30 3.90 -5.66
CA GLU A 9 -7.74 2.54 -5.96
C GLU A 9 -6.70 1.51 -5.58
N LEU A 10 -5.43 1.76 -5.89
CA LEU A 10 -4.34 0.87 -5.52
C LEU A 10 -4.21 0.75 -4.01
N ILE A 11 -4.32 1.86 -3.31
CA ILE A 11 -4.25 1.85 -1.85
C ILE A 11 -5.40 1.03 -1.26
N GLN A 12 -6.59 1.19 -1.81
CA GLN A 12 -7.75 0.41 -1.38
C GLN A 12 -7.55 -1.08 -1.61
N GLU A 13 -6.98 -1.46 -2.74
CA GLU A 13 -6.70 -2.86 -3.04
C GLU A 13 -5.68 -3.45 -2.07
N VAL A 14 -4.61 -2.71 -1.78
CA VAL A 14 -3.60 -3.15 -0.83
C VAL A 14 -4.21 -3.31 0.56
N THR A 15 -5.05 -2.36 0.96
CA THR A 15 -5.74 -2.43 2.25
C THR A 15 -6.65 -3.67 2.31
N LYS A 16 -7.35 -3.95 1.22
CA LYS A 16 -8.22 -5.12 1.14
C LYS A 16 -7.41 -6.40 1.26
N LEU A 17 -6.30 -6.50 0.54
CA LEU A 17 -5.43 -7.66 0.61
C LEU A 17 -4.89 -7.87 2.03
N ARG A 18 -4.51 -6.79 2.69
CA ARG A 18 -4.03 -6.86 4.08
C ARG A 18 -5.10 -7.48 4.98
N LYS A 19 -6.33 -7.00 4.85
CA LYS A 19 -7.44 -7.48 5.68
C LYS A 19 -7.79 -8.93 5.36
N GLU A 20 -7.74 -9.30 4.10
CA GLU A 20 -8.03 -10.67 3.69
C GLU A 20 -7.01 -11.66 4.27
N LYS A 21 -5.77 -11.21 4.45
CA LYS A 21 -4.72 -12.03 5.04
C LYS A 21 -4.69 -11.93 6.57
N ASN A 22 -5.63 -11.21 7.17
CA ASN A 22 -5.71 -11.02 8.61
C ASN A 22 -4.44 -10.39 9.19
N ILE A 23 -3.83 -9.49 8.44
CA ILE A 23 -2.63 -8.78 8.88
C ILE A 23 -3.06 -7.40 9.39
N SER A 24 -2.72 -7.09 10.64
CA SER A 24 -3.03 -5.78 11.20
C SER A 24 -2.09 -4.71 10.64
N GLN A 25 -2.48 -3.44 10.81
CA GLN A 25 -1.61 -2.33 10.42
C GLN A 25 -0.28 -2.40 11.17
N ASN A 26 -0.31 -2.76 12.45
CA ASN A 26 0.91 -2.92 13.25
C ASN A 26 1.80 -4.02 12.67
N LYS A 27 1.22 -5.14 12.31
CA LYS A 27 1.99 -6.26 11.76
C LYS A 27 2.61 -5.88 10.42
N LEU A 28 1.85 -5.21 9.57
CA LEU A 28 2.37 -4.76 8.28
C LEU A 28 3.50 -3.76 8.47
N ALA A 29 3.36 -2.86 9.45
CA ALA A 29 4.43 -1.91 9.77
C ALA A 29 5.70 -2.62 10.21
N GLU A 30 5.58 -3.65 11.04
CA GLU A 30 6.73 -4.45 11.46
C GLU A 30 7.40 -5.12 10.27
N LEU A 31 6.61 -5.73 9.39
CA LEU A 31 7.13 -6.45 8.23
C LEU A 31 7.86 -5.52 7.26
N THR A 32 7.47 -4.27 7.20
CA THR A 32 8.06 -3.31 6.27
C THR A 32 9.09 -2.39 6.94
N GLY A 33 9.29 -2.52 8.25
CA GLY A 33 10.20 -1.65 8.97
C GLY A 33 9.73 -0.22 9.10
N ASN A 34 8.42 0.00 9.11
CA ASN A 34 7.83 1.32 9.18
C ASN A 34 6.99 1.47 10.44
N LYS A 35 6.51 2.71 10.68
CA LYS A 35 5.64 2.96 11.81
C LYS A 35 4.19 2.70 11.42
N GLN A 36 3.41 2.23 12.38
CA GLN A 36 1.99 1.97 12.17
C GLN A 36 1.25 3.22 11.69
N GLN A 37 1.66 4.40 12.18
CA GLN A 37 1.05 5.65 11.76
C GLN A 37 1.20 5.92 10.28
N ALA A 38 2.34 5.54 9.69
CA ALA A 38 2.56 5.72 8.27
C ALA A 38 1.58 4.87 7.46
N ILE A 39 1.37 3.64 7.88
CA ILE A 39 0.41 2.74 7.22
C ILE A 39 -1.00 3.30 7.36
N SER A 40 -1.37 3.74 8.57
CA SER A 40 -2.71 4.27 8.84
C SER A 40 -3.02 5.50 7.99
N ARG A 41 -2.08 6.45 7.92
CA ARG A 41 -2.28 7.66 7.13
C ARG A 41 -2.42 7.36 5.65
N MET A 42 -1.62 6.43 5.17
CA MET A 42 -1.71 6.04 3.77
C MET A 42 -3.06 5.41 3.46
N GLU A 43 -3.54 4.51 4.32
CA GLU A 43 -4.82 3.84 4.10
C GLU A 43 -6.00 4.81 4.15
N LYS A 44 -5.85 5.90 4.89
CA LYS A 44 -6.89 6.96 4.96
C LYS A 44 -6.77 7.99 3.85
N ASN A 45 -5.81 7.82 2.95
CA ASN A 45 -5.52 8.77 1.88
C ASN A 45 -5.12 10.15 2.40
N GLU A 46 -4.53 10.20 3.59
CA GLU A 46 -4.04 11.45 4.17
C GLU A 46 -2.64 11.78 3.72
N HIS A 47 -1.91 10.78 3.25
CA HIS A 47 -0.53 10.95 2.88
C HIS A 47 -0.18 10.00 1.73
N SER A 48 0.49 10.53 0.72
CA SER A 48 0.94 9.71 -0.40
C SER A 48 2.13 8.86 0.03
N PRO A 49 2.08 7.54 -0.18
CA PRO A 49 3.21 6.69 0.18
C PRO A 49 4.38 6.92 -0.77
N SER A 50 5.60 6.75 -0.26
CA SER A 50 6.76 6.68 -1.15
C SER A 50 6.68 5.37 -1.93
N LEU A 51 7.34 5.35 -3.09
CA LEU A 51 7.36 4.13 -3.89
C LEU A 51 8.01 2.98 -3.12
N LYS A 52 9.06 3.29 -2.36
CA LYS A 52 9.74 2.28 -1.56
C LYS A 52 8.80 1.68 -0.51
N LEU A 53 8.07 2.52 0.20
CA LEU A 53 7.10 2.04 1.19
C LEU A 53 6.04 1.18 0.53
N PHE A 54 5.49 1.65 -0.57
CA PHE A 54 4.43 0.94 -1.26
C PHE A 54 4.91 -0.43 -1.76
N CYS A 55 6.09 -0.48 -2.37
CA CYS A 55 6.67 -1.74 -2.82
C CYS A 55 6.91 -2.71 -1.66
N ASN A 56 7.42 -2.20 -0.55
CA ASN A 56 7.66 -3.05 0.63
C ASN A 56 6.35 -3.64 1.16
N MET A 57 5.29 -2.84 1.17
CA MET A 57 3.99 -3.31 1.62
C MET A 57 3.44 -4.40 0.70
N VAL A 58 3.51 -4.18 -0.59
CA VAL A 58 3.03 -5.15 -1.57
C VAL A 58 3.80 -6.46 -1.45
N ASN A 59 5.12 -6.37 -1.32
CA ASN A 59 5.95 -7.56 -1.16
C ASN A 59 5.66 -8.30 0.15
N ALA A 60 5.43 -7.56 1.22
CA ALA A 60 5.10 -8.17 2.52
C ALA A 60 3.78 -8.94 2.45
N LEU A 61 2.89 -8.53 1.57
CA LEU A 61 1.60 -9.21 1.36
C LEU A 61 1.70 -10.35 0.35
N GLY A 62 2.89 -10.62 -0.18
CA GLY A 62 3.10 -11.73 -1.09
C GLY A 62 2.87 -11.39 -2.56
N TYR A 63 2.90 -10.11 -2.89
CA TYR A 63 2.67 -9.65 -4.26
C TYR A 63 3.87 -8.86 -4.76
N ASP A 64 3.91 -8.62 -6.05
CA ASP A 64 4.94 -7.80 -6.70
C ASP A 64 4.29 -6.69 -7.50
N ILE A 65 5.05 -5.62 -7.70
CA ILE A 65 4.64 -4.53 -8.58
C ILE A 65 5.35 -4.73 -9.90
N LYS A 66 4.58 -4.73 -10.99
CA LYS A 66 5.13 -4.87 -12.34
C LYS A 66 4.55 -3.81 -13.23
N LEU A 67 5.35 -3.38 -14.20
CA LEU A 67 4.88 -2.48 -15.23
C LEU A 67 4.20 -3.31 -16.32
N VAL A 68 3.02 -2.87 -16.70
CA VAL A 68 2.25 -3.51 -17.75
C VAL A 68 2.12 -2.54 -18.90
N LYS A 69 2.46 -2.98 -20.10
CA LYS A 69 2.38 -2.14 -21.29
C LYS A 69 0.92 -1.81 -21.57
N GLN A 70 0.64 -0.53 -21.69
CA GLN A 70 -0.70 -0.10 -22.03
C GLN A 70 -0.92 -0.15 -23.53
N ASN A 71 -2.17 -0.40 -23.88
CA ASN A 71 -2.61 -0.43 -25.26
C ASN A 71 -3.08 0.98 -25.64
N VAL A 72 -2.17 1.79 -26.15
CA VAL A 72 -2.50 3.17 -26.53
C VAL A 72 -2.52 3.32 -28.02
#